data_37189fa4a68671f3e765a42e340b1077
#
_entry.id   37189fa4a68671f3e765a42e340b1077
#
_cell.length_a   1.000
_cell.length_b   1.000
_cell.length_c   1.000
_cell.angle_alpha   90.00
_cell.angle_beta   90.00
_cell.angle_gamma   90.00
#
_symmetry.space_group_name_H-M   'P 1'
#
loop_
_entity.id
_entity.type
_entity.pdbx_description
1 polymer ?
#
loop_
_entity_poly.entity_id
_entity_poly.type
_entity_poly.pdbx_seq_one_letter_code
_entity_poly.pdbx_strand_id
1 'polypeptide(L)'
;FWTRAMRDLGLVRLDEPFANLLTQGMVLNQIYFRQPAEGRRTYYNPADVAEGRLKSDGLPVEHAGLGTMSKSKNNGVDPQALVDQYGADTARFFMMFTAPPEQTLEWSDSGVEGAYRFLKRLWVFAHSMHDRTEPGKAVPEKLDGPLAAVRREIHINLRQANYDLGK
;
A
#
# COMPACT_ATOMS: atom_id res chain seq x y z
N PHE A 1 -0.10 15.73 23.58
CA PHE A 1 0.80 16.52 24.45
C PHE A 1 1.15 17.88 23.84
N TRP A 2 1.80 17.91 22.66
CA TRP A 2 2.25 19.15 22.03
C TRP A 2 1.14 20.15 21.74
N THR A 3 -0.01 19.72 21.28
CA THR A 3 -1.18 20.59 21.00
C THR A 3 -1.62 21.32 22.26
N ARG A 4 -1.72 20.61 23.38
CA ARG A 4 -2.10 21.19 24.68
C ARG A 4 -1.05 22.15 25.20
N ALA A 5 0.23 21.77 25.12
CA ALA A 5 1.32 22.66 25.52
C ALA A 5 1.34 23.97 24.69
N MET A 6 1.19 23.87 23.37
CA MET A 6 1.13 25.03 22.48
C MET A 6 -0.11 25.89 22.73
N ARG A 7 -1.26 25.28 23.02
CA ARG A 7 -2.46 26.02 23.40
C ARG A 7 -2.26 26.79 24.71
N ASP A 8 -1.71 26.13 25.73
CA ASP A 8 -1.49 26.73 27.07
C ASP A 8 -0.45 27.87 27.01
N LEU A 9 0.45 27.82 26.03
CA LEU A 9 1.39 28.92 25.69
C LEU A 9 0.77 29.99 24.78
N GLY A 10 -0.49 29.84 24.36
CA GLY A 10 -1.17 30.80 23.49
C GLY A 10 -0.71 30.78 22.02
N LEU A 11 0.06 29.77 21.61
CA LEU A 11 0.60 29.64 20.25
C LEU A 11 -0.44 29.10 19.25
N VAL A 12 -1.41 28.32 19.72
CA VAL A 12 -2.52 27.79 18.92
C VAL A 12 -3.84 27.93 19.67
N ARG A 13 -4.96 27.97 18.93
CA ARG A 13 -6.32 28.06 19.49
C ARG A 13 -7.10 26.73 19.33
N LEU A 14 -6.41 25.62 19.22
CA LEU A 14 -7.00 24.30 19.03
C LEU A 14 -7.03 23.56 20.37
N ASP A 15 -8.17 23.00 20.72
CA ASP A 15 -8.31 22.15 21.91
C ASP A 15 -7.79 20.74 21.63
N GLU A 16 -8.12 20.20 20.47
CA GLU A 16 -7.68 18.88 20.03
C GLU A 16 -7.09 18.96 18.60
N PRO A 17 -6.04 18.16 18.30
CA PRO A 17 -5.36 18.23 17.00
C PRO A 17 -6.18 17.66 15.83
N PHE A 18 -7.17 16.81 16.11
CA PHE A 18 -7.97 16.11 15.11
C PHE A 18 -9.45 16.12 15.48
N ALA A 19 -10.31 16.33 14.50
CA ALA A 19 -11.76 16.11 14.67
C ALA A 19 -12.08 14.62 14.78
N ASN A 20 -11.37 13.79 13.99
CA ASN A 20 -11.44 12.33 14.04
C ASN A 20 -10.02 11.77 14.08
N LEU A 21 -9.77 10.81 14.95
CA LEU A 21 -8.50 10.09 15.03
C LEU A 21 -8.68 8.68 14.50
N LEU A 22 -8.06 8.42 13.33
CA LEU A 22 -7.94 7.08 12.77
C LEU A 22 -6.56 6.53 13.10
N THR A 23 -6.50 5.51 13.96
CA THR A 23 -5.25 4.80 14.25
C THR A 23 -5.03 3.70 13.22
N GLN A 24 -3.87 3.74 12.54
CA GLN A 24 -3.54 2.71 11.56
C GLN A 24 -3.07 1.43 12.22
N GLY A 25 -3.38 0.29 11.57
CA GLY A 25 -2.82 -1.01 11.90
C GLY A 25 -1.31 -1.06 11.62
N MET A 26 -0.68 -2.11 12.10
CA MET A 26 0.76 -2.31 11.94
C MET A 26 1.07 -3.00 10.60
N VAL A 27 2.21 -2.66 10.01
CA VAL A 27 2.75 -3.41 8.88
C VAL A 27 3.64 -4.52 9.41
N LEU A 28 3.33 -5.76 9.02
CA LEU A 28 4.09 -6.94 9.38
C LEU A 28 4.98 -7.38 8.21
N ASN A 29 6.13 -7.95 8.55
CA ASN A 29 6.99 -8.63 7.59
C ASN A 29 7.68 -9.82 8.25
N GLN A 30 8.25 -10.71 7.44
CA GLN A 30 9.02 -11.86 7.89
C GLN A 30 10.22 -11.42 8.75
N ILE A 31 10.60 -12.25 9.73
CA ILE A 31 11.74 -11.99 10.61
C ILE A 31 12.72 -13.12 10.43
N TYR A 32 13.92 -12.80 9.97
CA TYR A 32 15.03 -13.72 9.82
C TYR A 32 16.20 -13.33 10.72
N PHE A 33 16.82 -14.33 11.34
CA PHE A 33 17.94 -14.10 12.22
C PHE A 33 18.91 -15.29 12.24
N ARG A 34 20.10 -15.05 12.83
CA ARG A 34 21.00 -16.11 13.29
C ARG A 34 21.29 -15.91 14.76
N GLN A 35 21.31 -17.00 15.50
CA GLN A 35 21.69 -17.02 16.89
C GLN A 35 23.03 -17.75 17.02
N PRO A 36 24.17 -17.06 17.25
CA PRO A 36 25.40 -17.74 17.56
C PRO A 36 25.31 -18.46 18.93
N ALA A 37 26.14 -19.47 19.13
CA ALA A 37 26.16 -20.20 20.40
C ALA A 37 26.41 -19.28 21.59
N GLU A 38 27.25 -18.29 21.42
CA GLU A 38 27.49 -17.18 22.37
C GLU A 38 27.26 -15.84 21.63
N GLY A 39 26.48 -14.94 22.22
CA GLY A 39 26.27 -13.62 21.67
C GLY A 39 24.79 -13.25 21.40
N ARG A 40 24.61 -12.09 20.77
CA ARG A 40 23.28 -11.58 20.42
C ARG A 40 22.82 -12.06 19.07
N ARG A 41 21.49 -12.15 18.89
CA ARG A 41 20.87 -12.42 17.59
C ARG A 41 21.26 -11.33 16.59
N THR A 42 21.62 -11.77 15.38
CA THR A 42 21.80 -10.89 14.22
C THR A 42 20.60 -11.06 13.30
N TYR A 43 19.91 -9.96 13.02
CA TYR A 43 18.71 -9.95 12.16
C TYR A 43 19.07 -9.55 10.74
N TYR A 44 18.44 -10.20 9.77
CA TYR A 44 18.67 -10.02 8.34
C TYR A 44 17.40 -9.53 7.66
N ASN A 45 17.57 -8.64 6.67
CA ASN A 45 16.45 -8.14 5.90
C ASN A 45 15.83 -9.28 5.07
N PRO A 46 14.50 -9.43 5.06
CA PRO A 46 13.82 -10.45 4.24
C PRO A 46 14.21 -10.40 2.75
N ALA A 47 14.49 -9.20 2.20
CA ALA A 47 14.96 -9.04 0.83
C ALA A 47 16.31 -9.71 0.56
N ASP A 48 17.14 -9.90 1.58
CA ASP A 48 18.46 -10.56 1.49
C ASP A 48 18.41 -12.07 1.69
N VAL A 49 17.22 -12.63 1.95
CA VAL A 49 17.03 -14.07 2.19
C VAL A 49 16.34 -14.71 0.99
N ALA A 50 16.85 -15.86 0.57
CA ALA A 50 16.22 -16.70 -0.44
C ALA A 50 16.29 -18.17 0.03
N GLU A 51 15.18 -18.89 -0.06
CA GLU A 51 15.09 -20.31 0.29
C GLU A 51 15.65 -20.63 1.71
N GLY A 52 15.43 -19.72 2.68
CA GLY A 52 15.94 -19.87 4.04
C GLY A 52 17.44 -19.68 4.19
N ARG A 53 18.10 -19.09 3.20
CA ARG A 53 19.55 -18.79 3.20
C ARG A 53 19.81 -17.32 2.91
N LEU A 54 20.83 -16.77 3.53
CA LEU A 54 21.27 -15.41 3.25
C LEU A 54 22.02 -15.38 1.91
N LYS A 55 21.61 -14.48 1.01
CA LYS A 55 22.16 -14.37 -0.36
C LYS A 55 23.65 -14.05 -0.40
N SER A 56 24.18 -13.34 0.63
CA SER A 56 25.57 -12.89 0.66
C SER A 56 26.57 -14.00 0.96
N ASP A 57 26.21 -15.00 1.75
CA ASP A 57 27.12 -16.06 2.19
C ASP A 57 26.58 -17.49 1.96
N GLY A 58 25.33 -17.62 1.50
CA GLY A 58 24.69 -18.91 1.25
C GLY A 58 24.35 -19.72 2.49
N LEU A 59 24.62 -19.21 3.68
CA LEU A 59 24.40 -19.94 4.92
C LEU A 59 22.94 -19.84 5.39
N PRO A 60 22.42 -20.86 6.10
CA PRO A 60 21.03 -20.87 6.56
C PRO A 60 20.76 -19.76 7.58
N VAL A 61 19.51 -19.27 7.58
CA VAL A 61 18.96 -18.36 8.58
C VAL A 61 17.74 -18.99 9.23
N GLU A 62 17.51 -18.66 10.50
CA GLU A 62 16.32 -19.05 11.23
C GLU A 62 15.18 -18.07 10.90
N HIS A 63 13.96 -18.61 10.86
CA HIS A 63 12.75 -17.85 10.60
C HIS A 63 11.90 -17.77 11.87
N ALA A 64 11.66 -16.54 12.36
CA ALA A 64 10.84 -16.30 13.56
C ALA A 64 9.35 -16.00 13.24
N GLY A 65 8.94 -16.16 11.98
CA GLY A 65 7.58 -15.84 11.55
C GLY A 65 7.38 -14.36 11.24
N LEU A 66 6.10 -13.97 11.19
CA LEU A 66 5.68 -12.60 10.96
C LEU A 66 5.78 -11.75 12.22
N GLY A 67 6.19 -10.51 12.07
CA GLY A 67 6.17 -9.54 13.14
C GLY A 67 6.22 -8.11 12.64
N THR A 68 5.87 -7.19 13.52
CA THR A 68 5.90 -5.76 13.21
C THR A 68 7.25 -5.33 12.67
N MET A 69 7.23 -4.57 11.58
CA MET A 69 8.43 -3.96 11.01
C MET A 69 9.12 -3.07 12.04
N SER A 70 10.41 -3.29 12.23
CA SER A 70 11.22 -2.47 13.13
C SER A 70 12.69 -2.43 12.69
N LYS A 71 13.37 -1.34 13.01
CA LYS A 71 14.81 -1.20 12.75
C LYS A 71 15.63 -2.25 13.53
N SER A 72 15.21 -2.60 14.74
CA SER A 72 15.89 -3.57 15.58
C SER A 72 15.83 -5.00 15.04
N LYS A 73 14.80 -5.33 14.26
CA LYS A 73 14.63 -6.64 13.62
C LYS A 73 15.06 -6.64 12.15
N ASN A 74 15.50 -5.51 11.63
CA ASN A 74 15.93 -5.34 10.25
C ASN A 74 14.93 -5.92 9.22
N ASN A 75 13.62 -5.88 9.52
CA ASN A 75 12.57 -6.44 8.66
C ASN A 75 11.71 -5.36 7.99
N GLY A 76 12.18 -4.13 7.95
CA GLY A 76 11.56 -3.03 7.24
C GLY A 76 11.84 -3.09 5.74
N VAL A 77 10.97 -2.46 4.96
CA VAL A 77 11.15 -2.21 3.53
C VAL A 77 11.59 -0.76 3.37
N ASP A 78 12.61 -0.52 2.54
CA ASP A 78 13.05 0.82 2.21
C ASP A 78 12.05 1.48 1.25
N PRO A 79 11.34 2.55 1.70
CA PRO A 79 10.36 3.23 0.84
C PRO A 79 10.99 3.83 -0.41
N GLN A 80 12.24 4.31 -0.34
CA GLN A 80 12.90 4.92 -1.50
C GLN A 80 13.20 3.88 -2.57
N ALA A 81 13.77 2.74 -2.19
CA ALA A 81 14.01 1.64 -3.11
C ALA A 81 12.72 1.13 -3.78
N LEU A 82 11.62 1.07 -3.00
CA LEU A 82 10.30 0.68 -3.52
C LEU A 82 9.79 1.70 -4.57
N VAL A 83 9.90 3.00 -4.27
CA VAL A 83 9.47 4.08 -5.17
C VAL A 83 10.33 4.12 -6.43
N ASP A 84 11.64 3.92 -6.31
CA ASP A 84 12.56 3.89 -7.46
C ASP A 84 12.27 2.72 -8.39
N GLN A 85 11.87 1.57 -7.84
CA GLN A 85 11.59 0.36 -8.62
C GLN A 85 10.18 0.34 -9.23
N TYR A 86 9.16 0.73 -8.48
CA TYR A 86 7.75 0.54 -8.84
C TYR A 86 6.96 1.84 -8.99
N GLY A 87 7.49 2.97 -8.57
CA GLY A 87 6.82 4.26 -8.53
C GLY A 87 5.97 4.47 -7.26
N ALA A 88 5.80 5.74 -6.90
CA ALA A 88 5.07 6.13 -5.68
C ALA A 88 3.60 5.70 -5.70
N ASP A 89 2.94 5.75 -6.87
CA ASP A 89 1.54 5.39 -7.00
C ASP A 89 1.30 3.90 -6.78
N THR A 90 2.25 3.05 -7.18
CA THR A 90 2.20 1.61 -6.88
C THR A 90 2.26 1.36 -5.37
N ALA A 91 3.18 2.03 -4.67
CA ALA A 91 3.30 1.91 -3.22
C ALA A 91 2.02 2.34 -2.51
N ARG A 92 1.45 3.50 -2.89
CA ARG A 92 0.19 4.01 -2.36
C ARG A 92 -0.98 3.06 -2.63
N PHE A 93 -1.10 2.60 -3.87
CA PHE A 93 -2.18 1.70 -4.28
C PHE A 93 -2.12 0.37 -3.52
N PHE A 94 -0.92 -0.23 -3.39
CA PHE A 94 -0.72 -1.45 -2.62
C PHE A 94 -1.15 -1.27 -1.16
N MET A 95 -0.70 -0.21 -0.49
CA MET A 95 -1.03 0.06 0.91
C MET A 95 -2.53 0.23 1.14
N MET A 96 -3.22 0.97 0.25
CA MET A 96 -4.66 1.21 0.39
C MET A 96 -5.52 0.02 -0.02
N PHE A 97 -5.05 -0.80 -0.97
CA PHE A 97 -5.81 -1.93 -1.50
C PHE A 97 -5.71 -3.18 -0.62
N THR A 98 -4.57 -3.38 0.06
CA THR A 98 -4.26 -4.63 0.76
C THR A 98 -5.07 -4.80 2.04
N ALA A 99 -5.27 -3.73 2.80
CA ALA A 99 -6.04 -3.78 4.05
C ALA A 99 -6.67 -2.42 4.36
N PRO A 100 -7.86 -2.41 5.02
CA PRO A 100 -8.39 -1.20 5.62
C PRO A 100 -7.37 -0.58 6.60
N PRO A 101 -7.37 0.75 6.76
CA PRO A 101 -6.35 1.44 7.57
C PRO A 101 -6.23 0.94 9.00
N GLU A 102 -7.32 0.48 9.62
CA GLU A 102 -7.35 -0.01 11.00
C GLU A 102 -6.80 -1.43 11.14
N GLN A 103 -6.71 -2.16 10.04
CA GLN A 103 -6.25 -3.54 10.05
C GLN A 103 -4.74 -3.65 9.88
N THR A 104 -4.21 -4.74 10.40
CA THR A 104 -2.81 -5.11 10.21
C THR A 104 -2.59 -5.54 8.76
N LEU A 105 -1.54 -5.00 8.13
CA LEU A 105 -1.14 -5.32 6.77
C LEU A 105 0.06 -6.25 6.81
N GLU A 106 -0.01 -7.39 6.13
CA GLU A 106 1.14 -8.23 5.85
C GLU A 106 1.83 -7.79 4.56
N TRP A 107 3.14 -7.53 4.65
CA TRP A 107 3.92 -7.14 3.48
C TRP A 107 4.04 -8.30 2.48
N SER A 108 3.85 -7.99 1.20
CA SER A 108 3.93 -8.96 0.11
C SER A 108 4.55 -8.32 -1.13
N ASP A 109 5.76 -8.75 -1.48
CA ASP A 109 6.43 -8.28 -2.71
C ASP A 109 5.63 -8.64 -3.97
N SER A 110 5.03 -9.84 -4.00
CA SER A 110 4.15 -10.26 -5.09
C SER A 110 2.87 -9.41 -5.18
N GLY A 111 2.38 -8.92 -4.05
CA GLY A 111 1.27 -7.96 -3.97
C GLY A 111 1.64 -6.61 -4.57
N VAL A 112 2.82 -6.10 -4.27
CA VAL A 112 3.36 -4.86 -4.88
C VAL A 112 3.50 -5.01 -6.40
N GLU A 113 4.07 -6.11 -6.87
CA GLU A 113 4.17 -6.40 -8.31
C GLU A 113 2.79 -6.49 -8.97
N GLY A 114 1.82 -7.08 -8.28
CA GLY A 114 0.41 -7.15 -8.74
C GLY A 114 -0.18 -5.76 -8.92
N ALA A 115 0.02 -4.87 -7.94
CA ALA A 115 -0.39 -3.48 -7.98
C ALA A 115 0.26 -2.72 -9.15
N TYR A 116 1.57 -2.89 -9.33
CA TYR A 116 2.31 -2.30 -10.46
C TYR A 116 1.77 -2.75 -11.82
N ARG A 117 1.57 -4.06 -12.00
CA ARG A 117 1.02 -4.61 -13.25
C ARG A 117 -0.40 -4.09 -13.53
N PHE A 118 -1.21 -3.93 -12.49
CA PHE A 118 -2.56 -3.36 -12.63
C PHE A 118 -2.50 -1.91 -13.11
N LEU A 119 -1.73 -1.05 -12.45
CA LEU A 119 -1.60 0.36 -12.82
C LEU A 119 -1.02 0.53 -14.23
N LYS A 120 -0.02 -0.29 -14.58
CA LYS A 120 0.55 -0.29 -15.94
C LYS A 120 -0.48 -0.67 -17.00
N ARG A 121 -1.30 -1.69 -16.76
CA ARG A 121 -2.37 -2.08 -17.68
C ARG A 121 -3.43 -0.98 -17.83
N LEU A 122 -3.80 -0.36 -16.71
CA LEU A 122 -4.74 0.76 -16.70
C LEU A 122 -4.21 1.94 -17.52
N TRP A 123 -2.93 2.27 -17.33
CA TRP A 123 -2.27 3.34 -18.07
C TRP A 123 -2.24 3.05 -19.59
N VAL A 124 -1.79 1.85 -19.98
CA VAL A 124 -1.73 1.44 -21.39
C VAL A 124 -3.11 1.46 -22.02
N PHE A 125 -4.14 0.97 -21.30
CA PHE A 125 -5.53 1.02 -21.76
C PHE A 125 -5.99 2.47 -21.96
N ALA A 126 -5.83 3.33 -20.95
CA ALA A 126 -6.23 4.72 -21.02
C ALA A 126 -5.52 5.46 -22.18
N HIS A 127 -4.22 5.24 -22.33
CA HIS A 127 -3.45 5.83 -23.44
C HIS A 127 -3.94 5.32 -24.81
N SER A 128 -4.21 4.03 -24.95
CA SER A 128 -4.74 3.47 -26.21
C SER A 128 -6.13 3.98 -26.56
N MET A 129 -6.89 4.47 -25.58
CA MET A 129 -8.23 5.05 -25.78
C MET A 129 -8.19 6.56 -26.04
N HIS A 130 -7.07 7.24 -25.73
CA HIS A 130 -6.97 8.70 -25.82
C HIS A 130 -7.36 9.22 -27.22
N ASP A 131 -6.78 8.64 -28.27
CA ASP A 131 -7.06 9.04 -29.66
C ASP A 131 -8.39 8.52 -30.22
N ARG A 132 -9.05 7.62 -29.48
CA ARG A 132 -10.34 7.01 -29.86
C ARG A 132 -11.53 7.67 -29.19
N THR A 133 -11.29 8.53 -28.21
CA THR A 133 -12.32 9.28 -27.49
C THR A 133 -12.36 10.72 -27.98
N GLU A 134 -13.53 11.17 -28.42
CA GLU A 134 -13.77 12.56 -28.81
C GLU A 134 -14.38 13.31 -27.61
N PRO A 135 -13.64 14.23 -26.96
CA PRO A 135 -14.20 15.03 -25.88
C PRO A 135 -15.43 15.83 -26.35
N GLY A 136 -16.49 15.79 -25.56
CA GLY A 136 -17.72 16.54 -25.85
C GLY A 136 -18.70 15.85 -26.79
N LYS A 137 -18.39 14.66 -27.31
CA LYS A 137 -19.37 13.90 -28.09
C LYS A 137 -20.49 13.40 -27.17
N ALA A 138 -21.72 13.74 -27.51
CA ALA A 138 -22.89 13.31 -26.75
C ALA A 138 -23.00 11.78 -26.72
N VAL A 139 -23.19 11.22 -25.54
CA VAL A 139 -23.49 9.78 -25.41
C VAL A 139 -24.89 9.53 -26.00
N PRO A 140 -25.07 8.51 -26.86
CA PRO A 140 -26.38 8.18 -27.39
C PRO A 140 -27.41 7.95 -26.29
N GLU A 141 -28.59 8.50 -26.44
CA GLU A 141 -29.68 8.36 -25.48
C GLU A 141 -30.10 6.90 -25.30
N LYS A 142 -30.08 6.13 -26.40
CA LYS A 142 -30.33 4.69 -26.41
C LYS A 142 -29.08 3.94 -26.82
N LEU A 143 -28.71 2.97 -26.03
CA LEU A 143 -27.64 2.03 -26.34
C LEU A 143 -28.23 0.64 -26.56
N ASP A 144 -27.62 -0.12 -27.48
CA ASP A 144 -27.99 -1.51 -27.73
C ASP A 144 -27.67 -2.41 -26.52
N GLY A 145 -28.32 -3.57 -26.41
CA GLY A 145 -28.32 -4.45 -25.24
C GLY A 145 -26.97 -4.65 -24.53
N PRO A 146 -25.89 -5.08 -25.20
CA PRO A 146 -24.59 -5.25 -24.55
C PRO A 146 -23.99 -3.94 -24.04
N LEU A 147 -24.09 -2.85 -24.80
CA LEU A 147 -23.56 -1.53 -24.38
C LEU A 147 -24.39 -0.92 -23.25
N ALA A 148 -25.70 -1.13 -23.24
CA ALA A 148 -26.56 -0.72 -22.14
C ALA A 148 -26.22 -1.45 -20.84
N ALA A 149 -25.89 -2.75 -20.91
CA ALA A 149 -25.45 -3.53 -19.77
C ALA A 149 -24.13 -2.98 -19.17
N VAL A 150 -23.12 -2.75 -20.01
CA VAL A 150 -21.82 -2.16 -19.60
C VAL A 150 -22.03 -0.78 -18.97
N ARG A 151 -22.83 0.09 -19.58
CA ARG A 151 -23.16 1.41 -19.03
C ARG A 151 -23.80 1.29 -17.65
N ARG A 152 -24.73 0.36 -17.49
CA ARG A 152 -25.38 0.12 -16.19
C ARG A 152 -24.38 -0.30 -15.10
N GLU A 153 -23.45 -1.21 -15.42
CA GLU A 153 -22.40 -1.63 -14.50
C GLU A 153 -21.48 -0.47 -14.10
N ILE A 154 -21.04 0.33 -15.06
CA ILE A 154 -20.23 1.52 -14.79
C ILE A 154 -20.94 2.45 -13.82
N HIS A 155 -22.24 2.74 -14.04
CA HIS A 155 -22.99 3.61 -13.14
C HIS A 155 -23.25 3.01 -11.76
N ILE A 156 -23.41 1.69 -11.65
CA ILE A 156 -23.54 1.01 -10.35
C ILE A 156 -22.24 1.16 -9.57
N ASN A 157 -21.10 0.87 -10.19
CA ASN A 157 -19.79 0.97 -9.55
C ASN A 157 -19.47 2.42 -9.18
N LEU A 158 -19.76 3.39 -10.06
CA LEU A 158 -19.57 4.81 -9.77
C LEU A 158 -20.43 5.28 -8.58
N ARG A 159 -21.67 4.85 -8.50
CA ARG A 159 -22.56 5.16 -7.37
C ARG A 159 -22.02 4.58 -6.07
N GLN A 160 -21.53 3.34 -6.10
CA GLN A 160 -20.92 2.71 -4.93
C GLN A 160 -19.65 3.46 -4.49
N ALA A 161 -18.76 3.76 -5.43
CA ALA A 161 -17.53 4.52 -5.15
C ALA A 161 -17.85 5.90 -4.54
N ASN A 162 -18.82 6.64 -5.08
CA ASN A 162 -19.23 7.93 -4.54
C ASN A 162 -19.81 7.81 -3.12
N TYR A 163 -20.55 6.74 -2.84
CA TYR A 163 -21.07 6.48 -1.50
C TYR A 163 -19.94 6.19 -0.51
N ASP A 164 -18.96 5.36 -0.89
CA ASP A 164 -17.85 4.98 -0.03
C ASP A 164 -16.88 6.14 0.24
N LEU A 165 -16.67 7.02 -0.75
CA LEU A 165 -15.86 8.23 -0.61
C LEU A 165 -16.55 9.34 0.19
N GLY A 166 -17.87 9.29 0.35
CA GLY A 166 -18.66 10.28 1.10
C GLY A 166 -18.82 9.95 2.59
N LYS A 167 -18.26 8.81 3.04
CA LYS A 167 -18.26 8.40 4.46
C LYS A 167 -17.01 8.88 5.17
#